data_b11f52fa3c814a9ef732c0179d598702
#
_entry.id   b11f52fa3c814a9ef732c0179d598702
#
_cell.length_a   1.000
_cell.length_b   1.000
_cell.length_c   1.000
_cell.angle_alpha   90.00
_cell.angle_beta   90.00
_cell.angle_gamma   90.00
#
_symmetry.space_group_name_H-M   'P 1'
#
loop_
_entity.id
_entity.type
_entity.pdbx_description
1 polymer ?
#
loop_
_entity_poly.entity_id
_entity_poly.type
_entity_poly.pdbx_seq_one_letter_code
_entity_poly.pdbx_strand_id
1 'polypeptide(L)'
;MEKITDIIESIANEKGLEPADVKERVKTAFIQTAKRLFGEEYLYDSEVDPQTKRVKLYQKVHVVADDDERLGDHNFIALSEAKKIGENAEIGDELSYEINIENLGRTASGVLARELNFHIQRLLEEKIFENYKSKVGTLTHGTVTKIDHDGTTYVEIEDTKAFMPLKNRIKGENFKVGDVLQAVIKNVAIDKSHGIRLELSRTSPKFLEALLAAEVPEIKDGSVIIQACARIPGRRAKIALSTVSPNVDPVGATVGKGGARIDAVSRFLSKNLQDGSSGESIDAFEYSASPEILITRAMAPAIVNSVKIAQDGKAIVYVNPDQKSKAIGKNGLNIRLASMLCGCEIELIETGSASEKKVSTEEGLKNLEALFGEL
;
A
#
# COMPACT_ATOMS: atom_id res chain seq x y z
N MET A 1 41.71 -4.18 15.04
CA MET A 1 40.50 -3.90 14.24
C MET A 1 39.41 -4.91 14.63
N GLU A 2 38.21 -4.46 14.95
CA GLU A 2 37.09 -5.36 15.21
C GLU A 2 36.86 -6.26 14.00
N LYS A 3 36.54 -7.52 14.25
CA LYS A 3 36.27 -8.48 13.16
C LYS A 3 35.00 -8.04 12.44
N ILE A 4 34.98 -8.02 11.13
CA ILE A 4 33.84 -7.54 10.33
C ILE A 4 32.54 -8.32 10.68
N THR A 5 32.67 -9.58 11.08
CA THR A 5 31.54 -10.39 11.57
C THR A 5 30.90 -9.81 12.83
N ASP A 6 31.70 -9.27 13.74
CA ASP A 6 31.21 -8.69 14.99
C ASP A 6 30.50 -7.36 14.69
N ILE A 7 30.98 -6.61 13.69
CA ILE A 7 30.32 -5.41 13.19
C ILE A 7 28.99 -5.77 12.50
N ILE A 8 28.98 -6.83 11.68
CA ILE A 8 27.74 -7.31 11.01
C ILE A 8 26.70 -7.72 12.04
N GLU A 9 27.10 -8.51 13.06
CA GLU A 9 26.21 -8.93 14.14
C GLU A 9 25.73 -7.75 14.98
N SER A 10 26.60 -6.78 15.27
CA SER A 10 26.21 -5.55 15.99
C SER A 10 25.18 -4.72 15.21
N ILE A 11 25.40 -4.48 13.92
CA ILE A 11 24.45 -3.77 13.05
C ILE A 11 23.13 -4.54 12.95
N ALA A 12 23.19 -5.87 12.76
CA ALA A 12 22.02 -6.72 12.67
C ALA A 12 21.16 -6.63 13.93
N ASN A 13 21.80 -6.75 15.09
CA ASN A 13 21.09 -6.67 16.39
C ASN A 13 20.55 -5.26 16.67
N GLU A 14 21.35 -4.21 16.46
CA GLU A 14 20.93 -2.82 16.68
C GLU A 14 19.75 -2.41 15.79
N LYS A 15 19.78 -2.82 14.53
CA LYS A 15 18.76 -2.45 13.53
C LYS A 15 17.67 -3.51 13.36
N GLY A 16 17.72 -4.61 14.09
CA GLY A 16 16.78 -5.72 13.98
C GLY A 16 16.77 -6.39 12.61
N LEU A 17 17.93 -6.47 11.94
CA LEU A 17 18.11 -7.09 10.63
C LEU A 17 18.61 -8.54 10.76
N GLU A 18 18.43 -9.32 9.68
CA GLU A 18 19.02 -10.66 9.63
C GLU A 18 20.54 -10.55 9.32
N PRO A 19 21.43 -11.22 10.08
CA PRO A 19 22.86 -11.15 9.86
C PRO A 19 23.30 -11.56 8.45
N ALA A 20 22.59 -12.50 7.81
CA ALA A 20 22.85 -12.93 6.44
C ALA A 20 22.64 -11.80 5.43
N ASP A 21 21.54 -11.04 5.58
CA ASP A 21 21.22 -9.91 4.70
C ASP A 21 22.22 -8.77 4.89
N VAL A 22 22.59 -8.47 6.14
CA VAL A 22 23.62 -7.47 6.43
C VAL A 22 24.96 -7.86 5.80
N LYS A 23 25.34 -9.15 5.89
CA LYS A 23 26.56 -9.68 5.27
C LYS A 23 26.59 -9.44 3.77
N GLU A 24 25.49 -9.75 3.05
CA GLU A 24 25.42 -9.54 1.59
C GLU A 24 25.48 -8.04 1.23
N ARG A 25 24.86 -7.17 2.04
CA ARG A 25 24.95 -5.71 1.82
C ARG A 25 26.36 -5.17 2.09
N VAL A 26 27.05 -5.71 3.07
CA VAL A 26 28.46 -5.37 3.32
C VAL A 26 29.32 -5.78 2.13
N LYS A 27 29.19 -7.00 1.60
CA LYS A 27 29.88 -7.46 0.39
C LYS A 27 29.62 -6.52 -0.79
N THR A 28 28.35 -6.17 -1.02
CA THR A 28 27.96 -5.22 -2.08
C THR A 28 28.62 -3.86 -1.90
N ALA A 29 28.70 -3.34 -0.68
CA ALA A 29 29.37 -2.06 -0.40
C ALA A 29 30.88 -2.09 -0.74
N PHE A 30 31.57 -3.20 -0.49
CA PHE A 30 32.95 -3.38 -0.88
C PHE A 30 33.12 -3.39 -2.40
N ILE A 31 32.25 -4.12 -3.13
CA ILE A 31 32.25 -4.15 -4.60
C ILE A 31 31.99 -2.75 -5.17
N GLN A 32 31.01 -2.01 -4.67
CA GLN A 32 30.71 -0.65 -5.14
C GLN A 32 31.84 0.33 -4.81
N THR A 33 32.50 0.14 -3.68
CA THR A 33 33.68 0.90 -3.33
C THR A 33 34.81 0.66 -4.35
N ALA A 34 35.05 -0.60 -4.74
CA ALA A 34 36.04 -0.95 -5.76
C ALA A 34 35.71 -0.30 -7.11
N LYS A 35 34.46 -0.40 -7.57
CA LYS A 35 34.03 0.22 -8.82
C LYS A 35 34.26 1.73 -8.84
N ARG A 36 34.03 2.43 -7.73
CA ARG A 36 34.28 3.88 -7.63
C ARG A 36 35.73 4.27 -7.56
N LEU A 37 36.61 3.39 -7.05
CA LEU A 37 38.02 3.68 -6.87
C LEU A 37 38.88 3.26 -8.06
N PHE A 38 38.52 2.15 -8.71
CA PHE A 38 39.34 1.51 -9.73
C PHE A 38 38.70 1.48 -11.13
N GLY A 39 37.38 1.75 -11.21
CA GLY A 39 36.62 1.78 -12.47
C GLY A 39 35.44 0.81 -12.45
N GLU A 40 34.38 1.18 -13.18
CA GLU A 40 33.16 0.36 -13.32
C GLU A 40 33.30 -0.74 -14.36
N GLU A 41 34.32 -0.65 -15.20
CA GLU A 41 34.63 -1.56 -16.31
C GLU A 41 35.15 -2.92 -15.84
N TYR A 42 35.65 -3.01 -14.60
CA TYR A 42 36.22 -4.24 -14.05
C TYR A 42 35.16 -5.07 -13.31
N LEU A 43 35.31 -6.40 -13.36
CA LEU A 43 34.53 -7.34 -12.59
C LEU A 43 35.08 -7.50 -11.17
N TYR A 44 34.25 -7.23 -10.18
CA TYR A 44 34.64 -7.36 -8.78
C TYR A 44 33.76 -8.37 -8.07
N ASP A 45 34.35 -9.06 -7.11
CA ASP A 45 33.65 -9.93 -6.18
C ASP A 45 34.17 -9.75 -4.77
N SER A 46 33.38 -10.06 -3.77
CA SER A 46 33.79 -9.98 -2.38
C SER A 46 33.33 -11.16 -1.56
N GLU A 47 34.18 -11.61 -0.67
CA GLU A 47 33.90 -12.75 0.19
C GLU A 47 34.28 -12.43 1.64
N VAL A 48 33.52 -12.98 2.59
CA VAL A 48 33.89 -12.94 4.02
C VAL A 48 34.65 -14.20 4.33
N ASP A 49 35.96 -14.07 4.55
CA ASP A 49 36.84 -15.16 4.92
C ASP A 49 36.40 -15.79 6.26
N PRO A 50 36.05 -17.08 6.28
CA PRO A 50 35.53 -17.74 7.47
C PRO A 50 36.60 -17.88 8.60
N GLN A 51 37.90 -17.86 8.26
CA GLN A 51 38.98 -18.00 9.24
C GLN A 51 39.38 -16.67 9.85
N THR A 52 39.65 -15.66 9.00
CA THR A 52 40.12 -14.34 9.43
C THR A 52 38.95 -13.42 9.83
N LYS A 53 37.72 -13.77 9.42
CA LYS A 53 36.50 -12.95 9.61
C LYS A 53 36.64 -11.54 9.01
N ARG A 54 37.41 -11.40 7.93
CA ARG A 54 37.56 -10.16 7.15
C ARG A 54 36.88 -10.27 5.82
N VAL A 55 36.49 -9.13 5.24
CA VAL A 55 36.06 -9.08 3.84
C VAL A 55 37.28 -9.04 2.94
N LYS A 56 37.36 -10.00 2.05
CA LYS A 56 38.31 -10.00 0.93
C LYS A 56 37.61 -9.52 -0.32
N LEU A 57 38.27 -8.66 -1.07
CA LEU A 57 37.79 -8.11 -2.33
C LEU A 57 38.66 -8.64 -3.44
N TYR A 58 38.06 -9.06 -4.53
CA TYR A 58 38.72 -9.62 -5.67
C TYR A 58 38.33 -8.88 -6.95
N GLN A 59 39.30 -8.66 -7.83
CA GLN A 59 39.05 -8.40 -9.24
C GLN A 59 39.08 -9.73 -9.98
N LYS A 60 38.08 -9.98 -10.82
CA LYS A 60 37.97 -11.21 -11.60
C LYS A 60 38.30 -10.97 -13.05
N VAL A 61 39.03 -11.92 -13.66
CA VAL A 61 39.31 -11.95 -15.08
C VAL A 61 39.09 -13.37 -15.63
N HIS A 62 38.55 -13.46 -16.83
CA HIS A 62 38.30 -14.74 -17.50
C HIS A 62 39.44 -15.10 -18.44
N VAL A 63 39.91 -16.34 -18.37
CA VAL A 63 40.95 -16.86 -19.26
C VAL A 63 40.33 -17.20 -20.60
N VAL A 64 40.90 -16.64 -21.67
CA VAL A 64 40.50 -16.88 -23.06
C VAL A 64 41.67 -17.34 -23.91
N ALA A 65 41.40 -17.80 -25.13
CA ALA A 65 42.45 -18.18 -26.07
C ALA A 65 43.33 -16.97 -26.44
N ASP A 66 44.60 -17.21 -26.82
CA ASP A 66 45.54 -16.13 -27.11
C ASP A 66 45.19 -15.32 -28.38
N ASP A 67 44.25 -15.79 -29.19
CA ASP A 67 43.73 -15.16 -30.40
C ASP A 67 42.28 -14.67 -30.24
N ASP A 68 41.74 -14.62 -29.01
CA ASP A 68 40.34 -14.22 -28.73
C ASP A 68 40.16 -12.71 -28.92
N GLU A 69 39.13 -12.30 -29.65
CA GLU A 69 38.80 -10.89 -29.93
C GLU A 69 38.51 -10.07 -28.66
N ARG A 70 38.16 -10.71 -27.55
CA ARG A 70 37.86 -10.09 -26.25
C ARG A 70 39.09 -9.66 -25.45
N LEU A 71 40.30 -9.97 -25.90
CA LEU A 71 41.56 -9.61 -25.22
C LEU A 71 41.80 -8.08 -25.11
N GLY A 72 40.97 -7.26 -25.78
CA GLY A 72 40.97 -5.80 -25.60
C GLY A 72 40.13 -5.32 -24.38
N ASP A 73 39.36 -6.18 -23.78
CA ASP A 73 38.56 -5.89 -22.59
C ASP A 73 39.34 -6.28 -21.33
N HIS A 74 39.33 -5.41 -20.34
CA HIS A 74 40.04 -5.57 -19.05
C HIS A 74 39.61 -6.78 -18.22
N ASN A 75 38.51 -7.43 -18.58
CA ASN A 75 37.93 -8.59 -17.88
C ASN A 75 38.40 -9.93 -18.46
N PHE A 76 39.25 -9.90 -19.48
CA PHE A 76 39.79 -11.10 -20.13
C PHE A 76 41.34 -11.10 -20.15
N ILE A 77 41.90 -12.28 -20.00
CA ILE A 77 43.36 -12.50 -20.03
C ILE A 77 43.66 -13.67 -20.95
N ALA A 78 44.77 -13.55 -21.73
CA ALA A 78 45.24 -14.61 -22.60
C ALA A 78 45.72 -15.83 -21.81
N LEU A 79 45.50 -17.03 -22.33
CA LEU A 79 45.96 -18.27 -21.70
C LEU A 79 47.47 -18.29 -21.43
N SER A 80 48.27 -17.77 -22.36
CA SER A 80 49.68 -17.65 -22.20
C SER A 80 50.13 -16.77 -21.04
N GLU A 81 49.36 -15.71 -20.75
CA GLU A 81 49.60 -14.82 -19.60
C GLU A 81 49.05 -15.44 -18.30
N ALA A 82 47.88 -16.06 -18.36
CA ALA A 82 47.26 -16.75 -17.23
C ALA A 82 48.17 -17.86 -16.67
N LYS A 83 48.83 -18.63 -17.55
CA LYS A 83 49.82 -19.68 -17.18
C LYS A 83 51.09 -19.16 -16.50
N LYS A 84 51.45 -17.89 -16.67
CA LYS A 84 52.56 -17.28 -15.90
C LYS A 84 52.18 -17.01 -14.44
N ILE A 85 50.90 -16.91 -14.16
CA ILE A 85 50.34 -16.62 -12.82
C ILE A 85 49.96 -17.93 -12.11
N GLY A 86 49.40 -18.88 -12.85
CA GLY A 86 49.04 -20.21 -12.34
C GLY A 86 49.28 -21.28 -13.40
N GLU A 87 50.24 -22.21 -13.14
CA GLU A 87 50.71 -23.23 -14.11
C GLU A 87 49.57 -24.11 -14.68
N ASN A 88 48.44 -24.25 -13.96
CA ASN A 88 47.31 -25.12 -14.34
C ASN A 88 46.13 -24.35 -14.93
N ALA A 89 46.30 -23.08 -15.36
CA ALA A 89 45.20 -22.31 -15.92
C ALA A 89 44.72 -22.88 -17.27
N GLU A 90 43.42 -23.03 -17.44
CA GLU A 90 42.74 -23.50 -18.64
C GLU A 90 41.82 -22.40 -19.23
N ILE A 91 41.49 -22.54 -20.51
CA ILE A 91 40.53 -21.63 -21.16
C ILE A 91 39.14 -21.82 -20.50
N GLY A 92 38.52 -20.70 -20.08
CA GLY A 92 37.28 -20.67 -19.38
C GLY A 92 37.40 -20.56 -17.86
N ASP A 93 38.63 -20.65 -17.32
CA ASP A 93 38.86 -20.42 -15.89
C ASP A 93 38.66 -18.94 -15.52
N GLU A 94 38.32 -18.71 -14.25
CA GLU A 94 38.25 -17.39 -13.65
C GLU A 94 39.39 -17.19 -12.67
N LEU A 95 40.25 -16.23 -12.94
CA LEU A 95 41.32 -15.83 -12.05
C LEU A 95 40.87 -14.66 -11.17
N SER A 96 41.19 -14.73 -9.86
CA SER A 96 40.82 -13.73 -8.87
C SER A 96 42.05 -13.07 -8.28
N TYR A 97 42.16 -11.75 -8.43
CA TYR A 97 43.22 -10.94 -7.84
C TYR A 97 42.74 -10.25 -6.59
N GLU A 98 43.34 -10.52 -5.43
CA GLU A 98 42.96 -9.88 -4.18
C GLU A 98 43.34 -8.38 -4.18
N ILE A 99 42.39 -7.52 -3.91
CA ILE A 99 42.57 -6.08 -3.77
C ILE A 99 42.50 -5.69 -2.29
N ASN A 100 43.55 -5.07 -1.80
CA ASN A 100 43.60 -4.60 -0.42
C ASN A 100 43.21 -3.12 -0.34
N ILE A 101 41.94 -2.86 0.06
CA ILE A 101 41.40 -1.50 0.24
C ILE A 101 42.07 -0.80 1.44
N GLU A 102 42.51 -1.52 2.46
CA GLU A 102 43.10 -0.94 3.68
C GLU A 102 44.36 -0.13 3.36
N ASN A 103 45.10 -0.49 2.29
CA ASN A 103 46.31 0.20 1.87
C ASN A 103 46.07 1.49 1.08
N LEU A 104 44.80 1.81 0.74
CA LEU A 104 44.46 2.96 -0.10
C LEU A 104 44.21 4.26 0.69
N GLY A 105 44.36 4.24 2.01
CA GLY A 105 44.33 5.41 2.86
C GLY A 105 42.89 5.97 3.16
N ARG A 106 42.87 7.21 3.63
CA ARG A 106 41.65 7.85 4.15
C ARG A 106 40.49 8.02 3.13
N THR A 107 40.85 8.23 1.86
CA THR A 107 39.84 8.43 0.79
C THR A 107 39.06 7.16 0.57
N ALA A 108 39.71 6.00 0.47
CA ALA A 108 39.03 4.71 0.29
C ALA A 108 38.14 4.36 1.50
N SER A 109 38.64 4.58 2.72
CA SER A 109 37.84 4.38 3.94
C SER A 109 36.58 5.29 3.97
N GLY A 110 36.70 6.53 3.49
CA GLY A 110 35.56 7.45 3.39
C GLY A 110 34.52 7.05 2.33
N VAL A 111 34.97 6.47 1.20
CA VAL A 111 34.07 5.91 0.17
C VAL A 111 33.35 4.69 0.74
N LEU A 112 34.09 3.73 1.32
CA LEU A 112 33.53 2.52 1.91
C LEU A 112 32.48 2.82 2.99
N ALA A 113 32.76 3.76 3.89
CA ALA A 113 31.83 4.16 4.93
C ALA A 113 30.51 4.70 4.36
N ARG A 114 30.56 5.49 3.27
CA ARG A 114 29.36 5.98 2.59
C ARG A 114 28.57 4.86 1.91
N GLU A 115 29.26 3.93 1.23
CA GLU A 115 28.61 2.79 0.59
C GLU A 115 27.97 1.86 1.64
N LEU A 116 28.65 1.58 2.74
CA LEU A 116 28.10 0.79 3.85
C LEU A 116 26.83 1.43 4.41
N ASN A 117 26.88 2.71 4.74
CA ASN A 117 25.71 3.42 5.25
C ASN A 117 24.54 3.40 4.25
N PHE A 118 24.84 3.62 2.96
CA PHE A 118 23.81 3.59 1.91
C PHE A 118 23.15 2.21 1.82
N HIS A 119 23.93 1.13 1.72
CA HIS A 119 23.40 -0.22 1.56
C HIS A 119 22.67 -0.73 2.81
N ILE A 120 23.13 -0.40 4.02
CA ILE A 120 22.43 -0.73 5.26
C ILE A 120 21.11 0.05 5.37
N GLN A 121 21.12 1.35 5.04
CA GLN A 121 19.89 2.16 5.02
C GLN A 121 18.85 1.59 4.04
N ARG A 122 19.28 1.18 2.86
CA ARG A 122 18.41 0.54 1.86
C ARG A 122 17.83 -0.78 2.37
N LEU A 123 18.61 -1.60 3.05
CA LEU A 123 18.14 -2.84 3.64
C LEU A 123 17.05 -2.58 4.72
N LEU A 124 17.24 -1.56 5.54
CA LEU A 124 16.24 -1.12 6.52
C LEU A 124 14.94 -0.69 5.82
N GLU A 125 15.05 0.13 4.78
CA GLU A 125 13.89 0.58 4.01
C GLU A 125 13.15 -0.59 3.36
N GLU A 126 13.85 -1.55 2.79
CA GLU A 126 13.27 -2.78 2.21
C GLU A 126 12.52 -3.60 3.28
N LYS A 127 13.12 -3.78 4.46
CA LYS A 127 12.48 -4.50 5.57
C LYS A 127 11.21 -3.79 6.05
N ILE A 128 11.27 -2.48 6.25
CA ILE A 128 10.12 -1.67 6.64
C ILE A 128 9.03 -1.75 5.55
N PHE A 129 9.44 -1.66 4.27
CA PHE A 129 8.53 -1.78 3.13
C PHE A 129 7.76 -3.11 3.15
N GLU A 130 8.44 -4.25 3.27
CA GLU A 130 7.80 -5.57 3.30
C GLU A 130 6.87 -5.71 4.52
N ASN A 131 7.26 -5.21 5.70
CA ASN A 131 6.42 -5.21 6.88
C ASN A 131 5.12 -4.42 6.68
N TYR A 132 5.20 -3.22 6.11
CA TYR A 132 4.01 -2.39 5.91
C TYR A 132 3.21 -2.76 4.65
N LYS A 133 3.83 -3.37 3.65
CA LYS A 133 3.15 -3.88 2.45
C LYS A 133 2.08 -4.92 2.80
N SER A 134 2.38 -5.81 3.73
CA SER A 134 1.41 -6.80 4.24
C SER A 134 0.27 -6.16 5.04
N LYS A 135 0.48 -4.95 5.56
CA LYS A 135 -0.49 -4.19 6.36
C LYS A 135 -1.31 -3.19 5.55
N VAL A 136 -1.15 -3.14 4.21
CA VAL A 136 -1.98 -2.28 3.35
C VAL A 136 -3.46 -2.65 3.49
N GLY A 137 -4.30 -1.66 3.71
CA GLY A 137 -5.74 -1.83 4.00
C GLY A 137 -6.07 -2.12 5.46
N THR A 138 -5.10 -2.33 6.33
CA THR A 138 -5.34 -2.53 7.76
C THR A 138 -5.36 -1.21 8.53
N LEU A 139 -6.02 -1.24 9.68
CA LEU A 139 -6.13 -0.11 10.60
C LEU A 139 -4.80 0.11 11.32
N THR A 140 -4.38 1.36 11.36
CA THR A 140 -3.20 1.80 12.11
C THR A 140 -3.52 3.09 12.87
N HIS A 141 -2.69 3.42 13.84
CA HIS A 141 -2.78 4.68 14.59
C HIS A 141 -1.38 5.27 14.77
N GLY A 142 -1.32 6.58 14.85
CA GLY A 142 -0.08 7.31 15.09
C GLY A 142 -0.35 8.71 15.58
N THR A 143 0.70 9.41 15.96
CA THR A 143 0.63 10.77 16.49
C THR A 143 0.91 11.78 15.38
N VAL A 144 0.07 12.80 15.27
CA VAL A 144 0.27 13.91 14.33
C VAL A 144 1.48 14.72 14.75
N THR A 145 2.49 14.79 13.90
CA THR A 145 3.75 15.52 14.17
C THR A 145 3.81 16.87 13.48
N LYS A 146 3.17 17.01 12.31
CA LYS A 146 3.19 18.24 11.51
C LYS A 146 1.96 18.29 10.60
N ILE A 147 1.51 19.51 10.28
CA ILE A 147 0.51 19.77 9.25
C ILE A 147 1.08 20.85 8.35
N ASP A 148 1.17 20.56 7.04
CA ASP A 148 1.67 21.52 6.06
C ASP A 148 0.58 22.49 5.57
N HIS A 149 1.00 23.53 4.86
CA HIS A 149 0.12 24.57 4.32
C HIS A 149 -0.89 24.02 3.28
N ASP A 150 -0.54 22.94 2.57
CA ASP A 150 -1.42 22.21 1.63
C ASP A 150 -2.42 21.31 2.34
N GLY A 151 -2.39 21.26 3.68
CA GLY A 151 -3.23 20.41 4.50
C GLY A 151 -2.76 18.97 4.65
N THR A 152 -1.60 18.61 4.10
CA THR A 152 -1.00 17.29 4.32
C THR A 152 -0.66 17.11 5.80
N THR A 153 -1.14 16.02 6.40
CA THR A 153 -0.93 15.69 7.81
C THR A 153 0.15 14.62 7.91
N TYR A 154 1.24 14.93 8.61
CA TYR A 154 2.32 13.99 8.90
C TYR A 154 2.08 13.31 10.23
N VAL A 155 2.29 12.00 10.25
CA VAL A 155 1.96 11.13 11.37
C VAL A 155 3.15 10.22 11.65
N GLU A 156 3.48 10.03 12.91
CA GLU A 156 4.47 9.07 13.35
C GLU A 156 3.76 7.82 13.84
N ILE A 157 4.07 6.69 13.20
CA ILE A 157 3.53 5.36 13.51
C ILE A 157 4.71 4.53 14.00
N GLU A 158 4.73 4.21 15.30
CA GLU A 158 5.92 3.63 15.92
C GLU A 158 7.15 4.52 15.60
N ASP A 159 8.17 4.00 14.91
CA ASP A 159 9.36 4.75 14.48
C ASP A 159 9.31 5.14 13.00
N THR A 160 8.18 4.99 12.33
CA THR A 160 8.05 5.20 10.88
C THR A 160 7.19 6.43 10.57
N LYS A 161 7.71 7.28 9.67
CA LYS A 161 6.99 8.48 9.20
C LYS A 161 5.95 8.11 8.16
N ALA A 162 4.72 8.53 8.39
CA ALA A 162 3.60 8.41 7.49
C ALA A 162 3.02 9.77 7.15
N PHE A 163 2.22 9.85 6.09
CA PHE A 163 1.55 11.09 5.70
C PHE A 163 0.14 10.80 5.18
N MET A 164 -0.76 11.72 5.42
CA MET A 164 -2.13 11.72 4.92
C MET A 164 -2.36 13.00 4.13
N PRO A 165 -2.40 12.94 2.77
CA PRO A 165 -2.76 14.08 1.94
C PRO A 165 -4.17 14.57 2.27
N LEU A 166 -4.46 15.84 2.01
CA LEU A 166 -5.77 16.44 2.26
C LEU A 166 -6.93 15.65 1.60
N LYS A 167 -6.73 15.13 0.39
CA LYS A 167 -7.71 14.29 -0.34
C LYS A 167 -8.04 12.97 0.36
N ASN A 168 -7.18 12.49 1.25
CA ASN A 168 -7.37 11.26 2.02
C ASN A 168 -7.96 11.52 3.42
N ARG A 169 -8.21 12.79 3.77
CA ARG A 169 -8.87 13.22 5.00
C ARG A 169 -10.36 13.43 4.73
N ILE A 170 -11.22 13.01 5.64
CA ILE A 170 -12.67 13.26 5.52
C ILE A 170 -12.89 14.78 5.56
N LYS A 171 -13.73 15.29 4.66
CA LYS A 171 -14.03 16.72 4.60
C LYS A 171 -14.67 17.21 5.92
N GLY A 172 -14.14 18.27 6.50
CA GLY A 172 -14.58 18.81 7.78
C GLY A 172 -13.81 18.29 9.00
N GLU A 173 -12.99 17.25 8.84
CA GLU A 173 -12.08 16.83 9.93
C GLU A 173 -10.96 17.85 10.13
N ASN A 174 -10.64 18.10 11.39
CA ASN A 174 -9.50 18.93 11.77
C ASN A 174 -8.65 18.20 12.80
N PHE A 175 -7.36 18.14 12.53
CA PHE A 175 -6.35 17.55 13.43
C PHE A 175 -5.39 18.63 13.88
N LYS A 176 -4.80 18.43 15.06
CA LYS A 176 -3.74 19.27 15.62
C LYS A 176 -2.50 18.42 15.87
N VAL A 177 -1.35 19.07 15.92
CA VAL A 177 -0.10 18.42 16.34
C VAL A 177 -0.28 17.87 17.76
N GLY A 178 0.09 16.61 17.95
CA GLY A 178 -0.12 15.85 19.18
C GLY A 178 -1.39 14.98 19.21
N ASP A 179 -2.33 15.17 18.25
CA ASP A 179 -3.51 14.30 18.18
C ASP A 179 -3.15 12.89 17.77
N VAL A 180 -3.87 11.91 18.32
CA VAL A 180 -3.80 10.52 17.85
C VAL A 180 -4.74 10.35 16.67
N LEU A 181 -4.16 10.07 15.50
CA LEU A 181 -4.88 9.82 14.26
C LEU A 181 -4.97 8.31 14.00
N GLN A 182 -6.18 7.83 13.71
CA GLN A 182 -6.43 6.47 13.26
C GLN A 182 -6.85 6.47 11.79
N ALA A 183 -6.20 5.64 10.97
CA ALA A 183 -6.41 5.56 9.53
C ALA A 183 -6.05 4.16 9.02
N VAL A 184 -6.31 3.88 7.75
CA VAL A 184 -5.74 2.71 7.07
C VAL A 184 -4.49 3.10 6.30
N ILE A 185 -3.55 2.16 6.19
CA ILE A 185 -2.43 2.27 5.28
C ILE A 185 -2.99 2.07 3.87
N LYS A 186 -2.95 3.13 3.06
CA LYS A 186 -3.48 3.10 1.69
C LYS A 186 -2.45 2.59 0.71
N ASN A 187 -1.21 3.04 0.87
CA ASN A 187 -0.11 2.68 -0.02
C ASN A 187 1.22 2.75 0.73
N VAL A 188 2.15 1.93 0.28
CA VAL A 188 3.55 1.92 0.75
C VAL A 188 4.44 2.00 -0.47
N ALA A 189 5.42 2.89 -0.46
CA ALA A 189 6.37 3.07 -1.55
C ALA A 189 7.76 3.40 -1.01
N ILE A 190 8.78 3.07 -1.78
CA ILE A 190 10.15 3.51 -1.53
C ILE A 190 10.46 4.62 -2.53
N ASP A 191 10.69 5.82 -2.03
CA ASP A 191 11.11 6.98 -2.81
C ASP A 191 12.64 7.07 -2.80
N LYS A 192 13.25 7.37 -3.96
CA LYS A 192 14.71 7.44 -4.08
C LYS A 192 15.35 8.55 -3.23
N SER A 193 14.61 9.63 -2.97
CA SER A 193 15.09 10.83 -2.27
C SER A 193 14.61 10.91 -0.81
N HIS A 194 13.46 10.31 -0.50
CA HIS A 194 12.82 10.45 0.81
C HIS A 194 12.71 9.13 1.60
N GLY A 195 13.24 8.02 1.05
CA GLY A 195 13.14 6.71 1.67
C GLY A 195 11.72 6.15 1.65
N ILE A 196 11.32 5.46 2.71
CA ILE A 196 9.99 4.84 2.78
C ILE A 196 8.89 5.88 2.97
N ARG A 197 7.80 5.71 2.24
CA ARG A 197 6.60 6.58 2.29
C ARG A 197 5.37 5.75 2.57
N LEU A 198 4.75 5.97 3.73
CA LEU A 198 3.47 5.38 4.12
C LEU A 198 2.36 6.39 3.87
N GLU A 199 1.50 6.13 2.88
CA GLU A 199 0.31 6.96 2.63
C GLU A 199 -0.88 6.43 3.42
N LEU A 200 -1.45 7.29 4.26
CA LEU A 200 -2.63 7.00 5.06
C LEU A 200 -3.91 7.51 4.40
N SER A 201 -5.03 6.86 4.72
CA SER A 201 -6.34 7.30 4.26
C SER A 201 -7.43 7.06 5.31
N ARG A 202 -8.31 8.06 5.44
CA ARG A 202 -9.58 7.98 6.16
C ARG A 202 -10.78 8.01 5.21
N THR A 203 -10.53 8.31 3.91
CA THR A 203 -11.58 8.34 2.87
C THR A 203 -11.76 7.00 2.16
N SER A 204 -10.81 6.08 2.23
CA SER A 204 -10.90 4.77 1.60
C SER A 204 -12.07 3.94 2.16
N PRO A 205 -12.81 3.17 1.33
CA PRO A 205 -13.75 2.15 1.81
C PRO A 205 -13.12 1.16 2.80
N LYS A 206 -11.85 0.82 2.60
CA LYS A 206 -11.10 -0.06 3.52
C LYS A 206 -10.99 0.48 4.94
N PHE A 207 -11.07 1.80 5.12
CA PHE A 207 -11.11 2.38 6.46
C PHE A 207 -12.41 2.03 7.19
N LEU A 208 -13.56 2.11 6.51
CA LEU A 208 -14.84 1.70 7.09
C LEU A 208 -14.87 0.18 7.35
N GLU A 209 -14.41 -0.63 6.40
CA GLU A 209 -14.33 -2.09 6.57
C GLU A 209 -13.47 -2.47 7.78
N ALA A 210 -12.32 -1.82 7.95
CA ALA A 210 -11.42 -2.07 9.08
C ALA A 210 -12.01 -1.61 10.43
N LEU A 211 -12.77 -0.51 10.46
CA LEU A 211 -13.49 -0.07 11.64
C LEU A 211 -14.62 -1.06 12.02
N LEU A 212 -15.35 -1.55 11.02
CA LEU A 212 -16.39 -2.57 11.24
C LEU A 212 -15.78 -3.88 11.75
N ALA A 213 -14.65 -4.30 11.20
CA ALA A 213 -13.93 -5.49 11.68
C ALA A 213 -13.40 -5.32 13.12
N ALA A 214 -13.09 -4.10 13.54
CA ALA A 214 -12.69 -3.82 14.92
C ALA A 214 -13.86 -3.84 15.91
N GLU A 215 -15.06 -3.42 15.47
CA GLU A 215 -16.26 -3.32 16.31
C GLU A 215 -17.11 -4.60 16.30
N VAL A 216 -17.11 -5.36 15.20
CA VAL A 216 -17.98 -6.52 14.97
C VAL A 216 -17.14 -7.81 15.01
N PRO A 217 -17.23 -8.60 16.09
CA PRO A 217 -16.44 -9.83 16.23
C PRO A 217 -16.64 -10.82 15.08
N GLU A 218 -17.86 -10.94 14.57
CA GLU A 218 -18.25 -11.86 13.49
C GLU A 218 -17.60 -11.46 12.14
N ILE A 219 -17.26 -10.18 11.95
CA ILE A 219 -16.46 -9.73 10.79
C ILE A 219 -14.99 -10.03 11.03
N LYS A 220 -14.53 -9.82 12.26
CA LYS A 220 -13.13 -10.06 12.64
C LYS A 220 -12.73 -11.53 12.53
N ASP A 221 -13.60 -12.46 12.91
CA ASP A 221 -13.37 -13.91 12.84
C ASP A 221 -13.67 -14.52 11.47
N GLY A 222 -14.25 -13.72 10.54
CA GLY A 222 -14.59 -14.15 9.19
C GLY A 222 -15.91 -14.88 9.05
N SER A 223 -16.73 -15.02 10.12
CA SER A 223 -18.08 -15.60 10.06
C SER A 223 -19.02 -14.74 9.21
N VAL A 224 -18.82 -13.41 9.25
CA VAL A 224 -19.49 -12.43 8.38
C VAL A 224 -18.46 -11.78 7.47
N ILE A 225 -18.77 -11.72 6.18
CA ILE A 225 -17.87 -11.18 5.15
C ILE A 225 -18.50 -9.92 4.53
N ILE A 226 -17.75 -8.83 4.46
CA ILE A 226 -18.11 -7.64 3.68
C ILE A 226 -17.77 -7.92 2.21
N GLN A 227 -18.78 -8.24 1.40
CA GLN A 227 -18.61 -8.56 -0.02
C GLN A 227 -18.40 -7.32 -0.88
N ALA A 228 -19.07 -6.22 -0.54
CA ALA A 228 -18.91 -4.94 -1.22
C ALA A 228 -19.14 -3.77 -0.25
N CYS A 229 -18.41 -2.70 -0.47
CA CYS A 229 -18.51 -1.47 0.31
C CYS A 229 -18.41 -0.26 -0.64
N ALA A 230 -19.47 0.55 -0.67
CA ALA A 230 -19.47 1.86 -1.33
C ALA A 230 -19.59 2.95 -0.29
N ARG A 231 -18.76 4.00 -0.40
CA ARG A 231 -18.66 5.03 0.62
C ARG A 231 -18.48 6.42 0.00
N ILE A 232 -19.23 7.37 0.49
CA ILE A 232 -18.98 8.80 0.30
C ILE A 232 -18.58 9.35 1.67
N PRO A 233 -17.28 9.59 1.87
CA PRO A 233 -16.72 9.92 3.19
C PRO A 233 -17.38 11.12 3.85
N GLY A 234 -17.70 11.01 5.14
CA GLY A 234 -18.37 12.05 5.91
C GLY A 234 -19.87 12.20 5.60
N ARG A 235 -20.45 11.32 4.76
CA ARG A 235 -21.87 11.40 4.36
C ARG A 235 -22.59 10.09 4.58
N ARG A 236 -22.36 9.11 3.74
CA ARG A 236 -23.08 7.84 3.77
C ARG A 236 -22.24 6.71 3.17
N ALA A 237 -22.49 5.51 3.65
CA ALA A 237 -21.93 4.28 3.11
C ALA A 237 -23.00 3.22 2.94
N LYS A 238 -22.77 2.28 2.02
CA LYS A 238 -23.55 1.06 1.85
C LYS A 238 -22.61 -0.12 1.89
N ILE A 239 -23.00 -1.16 2.63
CA ILE A 239 -22.24 -2.40 2.75
C ILE A 239 -23.12 -3.60 2.45
N ALA A 240 -22.62 -4.49 1.61
CA ALA A 240 -23.26 -5.76 1.30
C ALA A 240 -22.54 -6.89 2.03
N LEU A 241 -23.26 -7.64 2.82
CA LEU A 241 -22.74 -8.63 3.77
C LEU A 241 -23.17 -10.04 3.38
N SER A 242 -22.30 -11.01 3.57
CA SER A 242 -22.64 -12.43 3.51
C SER A 242 -22.15 -13.16 4.75
N THR A 243 -22.61 -14.39 4.95
CA THR A 243 -22.13 -15.24 6.03
C THR A 243 -21.70 -16.60 5.49
N VAL A 244 -20.69 -17.17 6.14
CA VAL A 244 -20.27 -18.58 5.91
C VAL A 244 -20.95 -19.53 6.90
N SER A 245 -21.62 -18.99 7.92
CA SER A 245 -22.31 -19.79 8.95
C SER A 245 -23.83 -19.64 8.80
N PRO A 246 -24.56 -20.73 8.60
CA PRO A 246 -26.04 -20.68 8.39
C PRO A 246 -26.82 -20.10 9.57
N ASN A 247 -26.23 -20.10 10.77
CA ASN A 247 -26.87 -19.66 12.01
C ASN A 247 -26.58 -18.19 12.34
N VAL A 248 -25.81 -17.48 11.50
CA VAL A 248 -25.45 -16.07 11.74
C VAL A 248 -26.20 -15.19 10.74
N ASP A 249 -27.02 -14.28 11.25
CA ASP A 249 -27.58 -13.18 10.44
C ASP A 249 -26.49 -12.13 10.22
N PRO A 250 -25.97 -11.95 8.99
CA PRO A 250 -24.86 -11.04 8.74
C PRO A 250 -25.22 -9.57 8.98
N VAL A 251 -26.46 -9.20 8.71
CA VAL A 251 -26.95 -7.83 8.90
C VAL A 251 -27.18 -7.55 10.38
N GLY A 252 -27.89 -8.43 11.07
CA GLY A 252 -28.17 -8.30 12.50
C GLY A 252 -26.91 -8.28 13.34
N ALA A 253 -25.92 -9.13 13.03
CA ALA A 253 -24.63 -9.16 13.70
C ALA A 253 -23.84 -7.84 13.51
N THR A 254 -23.84 -7.30 12.30
CA THR A 254 -23.13 -6.05 11.98
C THR A 254 -23.81 -4.83 12.56
N VAL A 255 -25.13 -4.74 12.47
CA VAL A 255 -25.92 -3.62 13.02
C VAL A 255 -25.88 -3.64 14.56
N GLY A 256 -25.97 -4.81 15.14
CA GLY A 256 -26.02 -5.00 16.59
C GLY A 256 -27.38 -4.66 17.19
N LYS A 257 -27.56 -4.99 18.46
CA LYS A 257 -28.84 -4.76 19.18
C LYS A 257 -29.14 -3.26 19.21
N GLY A 258 -30.31 -2.89 18.60
CA GLY A 258 -30.73 -1.49 18.52
C GLY A 258 -29.78 -0.57 17.75
N GLY A 259 -28.94 -1.12 16.84
CA GLY A 259 -28.01 -0.32 16.06
C GLY A 259 -26.68 -0.02 16.76
N ALA A 260 -26.43 -0.55 17.95
CA ALA A 260 -25.32 -0.12 18.82
C ALA A 260 -23.93 -0.20 18.16
N ARG A 261 -23.67 -1.27 17.39
CA ARG A 261 -22.36 -1.49 16.75
C ARG A 261 -22.15 -0.53 15.57
N ILE A 262 -23.13 -0.42 14.68
CA ILE A 262 -23.02 0.46 13.51
C ILE A 262 -23.00 1.94 13.92
N ASP A 263 -23.72 2.30 14.97
CA ASP A 263 -23.71 3.66 15.54
C ASP A 263 -22.38 4.00 16.22
N ALA A 264 -21.69 3.01 16.82
CA ALA A 264 -20.36 3.21 17.39
C ALA A 264 -19.37 3.60 16.30
N VAL A 265 -19.39 2.90 15.14
CA VAL A 265 -18.56 3.23 13.98
C VAL A 265 -18.92 4.60 13.40
N SER A 266 -20.22 4.90 13.24
CA SER A 266 -20.69 6.21 12.75
C SER A 266 -20.23 7.36 13.66
N ARG A 267 -20.38 7.21 14.98
CA ARG A 267 -19.90 8.19 15.97
C ARG A 267 -18.37 8.37 15.94
N PHE A 268 -17.62 7.28 15.75
CA PHE A 268 -16.18 7.36 15.60
C PHE A 268 -15.78 8.21 14.38
N LEU A 269 -16.47 8.04 13.26
CA LEU A 269 -16.23 8.79 12.02
C LEU A 269 -16.60 10.28 12.16
N SER A 270 -17.49 10.64 13.09
CA SER A 270 -17.88 12.05 13.35
C SER A 270 -17.00 12.78 14.36
N LYS A 271 -16.18 12.07 15.15
CA LYS A 271 -15.47 12.61 16.33
C LYS A 271 -14.63 13.86 16.04
N ASN A 272 -14.03 13.94 14.86
CA ASN A 272 -13.13 15.05 14.47
C ASN A 272 -13.79 16.05 13.51
N LEU A 273 -15.11 15.95 13.25
CA LEU A 273 -15.85 16.88 12.42
C LEU A 273 -16.21 18.14 13.21
N GLN A 274 -15.90 19.31 12.63
CA GLN A 274 -16.16 20.60 13.28
C GLN A 274 -17.57 21.15 13.04
N ASP A 275 -18.27 20.63 12.02
CA ASP A 275 -19.58 21.12 11.58
C ASP A 275 -20.77 20.56 12.38
N GLY A 276 -20.51 19.77 13.43
CA GLY A 276 -21.57 19.11 14.22
C GLY A 276 -22.37 18.06 13.46
N SER A 277 -21.87 17.60 12.31
CA SER A 277 -22.53 16.54 11.54
C SER A 277 -22.55 15.23 12.33
N SER A 278 -23.60 14.45 12.14
CA SER A 278 -23.84 13.20 12.86
C SER A 278 -22.96 12.01 12.42
N GLY A 279 -21.94 12.28 11.60
CA GLY A 279 -21.08 11.24 11.04
C GLY A 279 -21.66 10.60 9.78
N GLU A 280 -21.09 9.46 9.39
CA GLU A 280 -21.54 8.73 8.21
C GLU A 280 -22.71 7.81 8.57
N SER A 281 -23.83 7.92 7.86
CA SER A 281 -24.90 6.92 7.92
C SER A 281 -24.48 5.68 7.15
N ILE A 282 -24.57 4.51 7.76
CA ILE A 282 -24.13 3.23 7.19
C ILE A 282 -25.35 2.33 6.97
N ASP A 283 -25.64 2.01 5.71
CA ASP A 283 -26.70 1.07 5.33
C ASP A 283 -26.10 -0.31 5.14
N ALA A 284 -26.53 -1.29 5.91
CA ALA A 284 -26.11 -2.69 5.81
C ALA A 284 -27.24 -3.54 5.23
N PHE A 285 -26.92 -4.43 4.29
CA PHE A 285 -27.85 -5.39 3.72
C PHE A 285 -27.13 -6.66 3.28
N GLU A 286 -27.91 -7.71 3.08
CA GLU A 286 -27.38 -9.00 2.67
C GLU A 286 -26.98 -9.00 1.19
N TYR A 287 -25.79 -9.50 0.89
CA TYR A 287 -25.27 -9.66 -0.47
C TYR A 287 -26.08 -10.69 -1.25
N SER A 288 -26.18 -10.52 -2.55
CA SER A 288 -26.71 -11.53 -3.49
C SER A 288 -25.84 -11.65 -4.71
N ALA A 289 -25.63 -12.86 -5.17
CA ALA A 289 -24.91 -13.12 -6.44
C ALA A 289 -25.75 -12.73 -7.67
N SER A 290 -27.12 -12.62 -7.55
CA SER A 290 -27.97 -12.05 -8.60
C SER A 290 -27.83 -10.53 -8.60
N PRO A 291 -27.38 -9.94 -9.73
CA PRO A 291 -27.23 -8.50 -9.86
C PRO A 291 -28.54 -7.75 -9.60
N GLU A 292 -29.67 -8.30 -10.07
CA GLU A 292 -30.99 -7.67 -9.91
C GLU A 292 -31.40 -7.57 -8.45
N ILE A 293 -31.16 -8.65 -7.67
CA ILE A 293 -31.45 -8.68 -6.24
C ILE A 293 -30.49 -7.76 -5.49
N LEU A 294 -29.19 -7.78 -5.85
CA LEU A 294 -28.19 -6.91 -5.22
C LEU A 294 -28.54 -5.44 -5.42
N ILE A 295 -28.91 -5.04 -6.65
CA ILE A 295 -29.30 -3.67 -6.96
C ILE A 295 -30.60 -3.30 -6.22
N THR A 296 -31.58 -4.19 -6.18
CA THR A 296 -32.82 -3.97 -5.43
C THR A 296 -32.54 -3.66 -3.97
N ARG A 297 -31.68 -4.47 -3.31
CA ARG A 297 -31.26 -4.27 -1.93
C ARG A 297 -30.44 -2.99 -1.75
N ALA A 298 -29.53 -2.70 -2.67
CA ALA A 298 -28.70 -1.51 -2.65
C ALA A 298 -29.50 -0.21 -2.81
N MET A 299 -30.65 -0.26 -3.45
CA MET A 299 -31.56 0.90 -3.62
C MET A 299 -32.34 1.25 -2.34
N ALA A 300 -32.33 0.42 -1.30
CA ALA A 300 -32.96 0.77 -0.02
C ALA A 300 -32.50 2.17 0.46
N PRO A 301 -33.38 3.00 1.06
CA PRO A 301 -34.73 2.69 1.55
C PRO A 301 -35.84 2.78 0.49
N ALA A 302 -35.55 2.97 -0.79
CA ALA A 302 -36.54 2.96 -1.85
C ALA A 302 -37.09 1.55 -2.09
N ILE A 303 -38.38 1.45 -2.34
CA ILE A 303 -39.03 0.21 -2.77
C ILE A 303 -38.92 0.14 -4.30
N VAL A 304 -38.26 -0.89 -4.80
CA VAL A 304 -38.04 -1.14 -6.22
C VAL A 304 -39.05 -2.15 -6.72
N ASN A 305 -39.71 -1.86 -7.84
CA ASN A 305 -40.71 -2.76 -8.42
C ASN A 305 -40.02 -3.90 -9.21
N SER A 306 -39.05 -3.55 -10.04
CA SER A 306 -38.23 -4.51 -10.79
C SER A 306 -36.92 -3.89 -11.26
N VAL A 307 -35.97 -4.75 -11.56
CA VAL A 307 -34.65 -4.39 -12.13
C VAL A 307 -34.46 -5.22 -13.39
N LYS A 308 -33.96 -4.59 -14.45
CA LYS A 308 -33.55 -5.26 -15.69
C LYS A 308 -32.10 -4.84 -16.01
N ILE A 309 -31.27 -5.81 -16.34
CA ILE A 309 -29.93 -5.52 -16.83
C ILE A 309 -29.99 -5.43 -18.36
N ALA A 310 -29.60 -4.29 -18.90
CA ALA A 310 -29.53 -4.03 -20.32
C ALA A 310 -28.30 -4.73 -20.94
N GLN A 311 -28.28 -4.86 -22.27
CA GLN A 311 -27.17 -5.51 -22.98
C GLN A 311 -25.84 -4.76 -22.84
N ASP A 312 -25.88 -3.46 -22.61
CA ASP A 312 -24.71 -2.60 -22.35
C ASP A 312 -24.22 -2.65 -20.89
N GLY A 313 -24.82 -3.48 -20.05
CA GLY A 313 -24.45 -3.65 -18.64
C GLY A 313 -25.08 -2.61 -17.70
N LYS A 314 -25.91 -1.70 -18.18
CA LYS A 314 -26.65 -0.75 -17.35
C LYS A 314 -27.83 -1.44 -16.64
N ALA A 315 -28.12 -1.00 -15.44
CA ALA A 315 -29.27 -1.47 -14.67
C ALA A 315 -30.43 -0.49 -14.83
N ILE A 316 -31.56 -0.95 -15.36
CA ILE A 316 -32.79 -0.20 -15.44
C ILE A 316 -33.65 -0.57 -14.24
N VAL A 317 -33.88 0.39 -13.35
CA VAL A 317 -34.60 0.20 -12.10
C VAL A 317 -35.96 0.90 -12.17
N TYR A 318 -37.03 0.10 -12.07
CA TYR A 318 -38.39 0.57 -12.11
C TYR A 318 -38.88 0.86 -10.69
N VAL A 319 -39.38 2.08 -10.48
CA VAL A 319 -39.90 2.54 -9.18
C VAL A 319 -41.24 3.25 -9.34
N ASN A 320 -42.06 3.21 -8.31
CA ASN A 320 -43.26 4.04 -8.28
C ASN A 320 -42.90 5.52 -8.11
N PRO A 321 -43.73 6.46 -8.59
CA PRO A 321 -43.45 7.90 -8.47
C PRO A 321 -43.17 8.38 -7.06
N ASP A 322 -43.85 7.83 -6.05
CA ASP A 322 -43.64 8.13 -4.63
C ASP A 322 -42.31 7.64 -4.07
N GLN A 323 -41.66 6.67 -4.74
CA GLN A 323 -40.35 6.11 -4.34
C GLN A 323 -39.16 6.81 -5.03
N LYS A 324 -39.38 7.57 -6.10
CA LYS A 324 -38.33 8.21 -6.89
C LYS A 324 -37.40 9.06 -6.02
N SER A 325 -37.92 9.93 -5.18
CA SER A 325 -37.13 10.79 -4.32
C SER A 325 -36.24 9.99 -3.35
N LYS A 326 -36.77 8.86 -2.82
CA LYS A 326 -36.00 7.96 -1.95
C LYS A 326 -34.92 7.21 -2.74
N ALA A 327 -35.24 6.78 -3.98
CA ALA A 327 -34.31 6.07 -4.85
C ALA A 327 -33.11 6.95 -5.22
N ILE A 328 -33.34 8.21 -5.60
CA ILE A 328 -32.30 9.20 -5.86
C ILE A 328 -31.54 9.54 -4.56
N GLY A 329 -32.30 9.81 -3.48
CA GLY A 329 -31.79 10.30 -2.21
C GLY A 329 -31.38 11.77 -2.26
N LYS A 330 -31.03 12.34 -1.09
CA LYS A 330 -30.56 13.72 -0.98
C LYS A 330 -29.29 13.90 -1.82
N ASN A 331 -29.28 14.85 -2.75
CA ASN A 331 -28.18 15.13 -3.66
C ASN A 331 -27.71 13.91 -4.48
N GLY A 332 -28.59 12.97 -4.81
CA GLY A 332 -28.23 11.78 -5.58
C GLY A 332 -27.40 10.73 -4.82
N LEU A 333 -27.23 10.88 -3.51
CA LEU A 333 -26.35 10.01 -2.73
C LEU A 333 -26.76 8.54 -2.76
N ASN A 334 -28.08 8.24 -2.75
CA ASN A 334 -28.54 6.86 -2.68
C ASN A 334 -28.25 6.08 -3.97
N ILE A 335 -28.67 6.65 -5.11
CA ILE A 335 -28.43 6.02 -6.42
C ILE A 335 -26.94 5.91 -6.75
N ARG A 336 -26.13 6.92 -6.39
CA ARG A 336 -24.67 6.91 -6.60
C ARG A 336 -24.01 5.80 -5.79
N LEU A 337 -24.35 5.67 -4.50
CA LEU A 337 -23.81 4.60 -3.65
C LEU A 337 -24.22 3.21 -4.13
N ALA A 338 -25.48 3.06 -4.58
CA ALA A 338 -25.95 1.80 -5.17
C ALA A 338 -25.17 1.45 -6.45
N SER A 339 -24.99 2.43 -7.36
CA SER A 339 -24.19 2.28 -8.57
C SER A 339 -22.73 1.90 -8.26
N MET A 340 -22.09 2.61 -7.33
CA MET A 340 -20.71 2.31 -6.89
C MET A 340 -20.58 0.91 -6.28
N LEU A 341 -21.57 0.48 -5.49
CA LEU A 341 -21.55 -0.82 -4.81
C LEU A 341 -21.74 -1.96 -5.79
N CYS A 342 -22.67 -1.81 -6.74
CA CYS A 342 -22.98 -2.84 -7.73
C CYS A 342 -22.03 -2.82 -8.95
N GLY A 343 -21.22 -1.76 -9.09
CA GLY A 343 -20.28 -1.62 -10.21
C GLY A 343 -20.95 -1.41 -11.57
N CYS A 344 -22.18 -0.89 -11.61
CA CYS A 344 -22.93 -0.63 -12.84
C CYS A 344 -23.63 0.73 -12.79
N GLU A 345 -23.91 1.30 -13.97
CA GLU A 345 -24.72 2.50 -14.09
C GLU A 345 -26.19 2.14 -13.82
N ILE A 346 -26.88 2.96 -13.02
CA ILE A 346 -28.29 2.77 -12.67
C ILE A 346 -29.13 3.87 -13.32
N GLU A 347 -30.12 3.46 -14.12
CA GLU A 347 -31.13 4.31 -14.71
C GLU A 347 -32.50 4.08 -14.03
N LEU A 348 -33.15 5.17 -13.58
CA LEU A 348 -34.46 5.07 -12.91
C LEU A 348 -35.59 5.38 -13.90
N ILE A 349 -36.57 4.49 -13.95
CA ILE A 349 -37.80 4.68 -14.73
C ILE A 349 -39.02 4.65 -13.76
N GLU A 350 -39.89 5.64 -13.89
CA GLU A 350 -41.14 5.68 -13.16
C GLU A 350 -42.18 4.78 -13.84
N THR A 351 -42.80 3.90 -13.05
CA THR A 351 -43.94 3.10 -13.50
C THR A 351 -45.21 3.92 -13.48
N GLY A 352 -45.96 3.97 -14.61
CA GLY A 352 -47.31 4.60 -14.67
C GLY A 352 -47.34 6.03 -15.17
N SER A 353 -46.22 6.65 -15.59
CA SER A 353 -46.24 7.93 -16.29
C SER A 353 -46.27 7.71 -17.80
N ALA A 354 -47.14 8.43 -18.52
CA ALA A 354 -47.23 8.38 -19.98
C ALA A 354 -46.01 8.97 -20.73
N SER A 355 -45.05 9.48 -20.00
CA SER A 355 -43.72 9.89 -20.48
C SER A 355 -42.65 9.36 -19.52
N GLU A 356 -41.87 8.38 -19.96
CA GLU A 356 -40.69 7.86 -19.27
C GLU A 356 -39.69 9.00 -19.07
N LYS A 357 -39.67 9.62 -17.88
CA LYS A 357 -38.59 10.55 -17.51
C LYS A 357 -37.42 9.76 -16.94
N LYS A 358 -36.35 9.70 -17.74
CA LYS A 358 -35.08 9.06 -17.38
C LYS A 358 -34.28 9.97 -16.46
N VAL A 359 -33.78 9.46 -15.34
CA VAL A 359 -32.78 10.11 -14.48
C VAL A 359 -31.61 9.15 -14.34
N SER A 360 -30.47 9.53 -14.91
CA SER A 360 -29.27 8.69 -14.91
C SER A 360 -28.34 9.01 -13.74
N THR A 361 -27.41 8.11 -13.47
CA THR A 361 -26.31 8.30 -12.51
C THR A 361 -25.46 9.52 -12.84
N GLU A 362 -25.39 9.90 -14.15
CA GLU A 362 -24.64 11.09 -14.61
C GLU A 362 -25.28 12.40 -14.10
N GLU A 363 -26.63 12.49 -14.02
CA GLU A 363 -27.30 13.65 -13.42
C GLU A 363 -27.03 13.77 -11.92
N GLY A 364 -26.97 12.63 -11.23
CA GLY A 364 -26.57 12.57 -9.82
C GLY A 364 -25.10 12.99 -9.60
N LEU A 365 -24.21 12.63 -10.53
CA LEU A 365 -22.80 13.03 -10.54
C LEU A 365 -22.64 14.54 -10.77
N LYS A 366 -23.28 15.11 -11.78
CA LYS A 366 -23.22 16.56 -12.08
C LYS A 366 -23.71 17.43 -10.90
N ASN A 367 -24.75 16.97 -10.19
CA ASN A 367 -25.26 17.68 -9.01
C ASN A 367 -24.27 17.62 -7.83
N LEU A 368 -23.47 16.58 -7.74
CA LEU A 368 -22.43 16.45 -6.70
C LEU A 368 -21.14 17.21 -7.04
N GLU A 369 -20.74 17.22 -8.30
CA GLU A 369 -19.61 18.03 -8.79
C GLU A 369 -19.88 19.52 -8.60
N ALA A 370 -21.11 19.97 -8.86
CA ALA A 370 -21.53 21.34 -8.60
C ALA A 370 -21.50 21.75 -7.13
N LEU A 371 -21.67 20.78 -6.20
CA LEU A 371 -21.67 21.02 -4.74
C LEU A 371 -20.29 20.96 -4.09
N PHE A 372 -19.33 20.27 -4.71
CA PHE A 372 -18.02 20.01 -4.09
C PHE A 372 -16.82 20.62 -4.83
N GLY A 373 -17.04 21.21 -6.04
CA GLY A 373 -15.94 21.66 -6.91
C GLY A 373 -15.09 20.46 -7.38
N GLU A 374 -14.34 20.65 -8.43
CA GLU A 374 -13.38 19.64 -8.90
C GLU A 374 -12.45 19.22 -7.74
N LEU A 375 -12.43 17.91 -7.46
CA LEU A 375 -11.56 17.28 -6.45
C LEU A 375 -10.14 17.14 -7.01
#